data_646a1cd6ee79b52e841494cf0db07df9
#
_entry.id   646a1cd6ee79b52e841494cf0db07df9
#
_cell.length_a   1.000
_cell.length_b   1.000
_cell.length_c   1.000
_cell.angle_alpha   90.00
_cell.angle_beta   90.00
_cell.angle_gamma   90.00
#
_symmetry.space_group_name_H-M   'P 1'
#
loop_
_entity.id
_entity.type
_entity.pdbx_description
1 polymer ?
#
loop_
_entity_poly.entity_id
_entity_poly.type
_entity_poly.pdbx_seq_one_letter_code
_entity_poly.pdbx_strand_id
1 'polypeptide(L)'
;MSWRALLYRRPSEPQAIEVFFERAVYLVRLRRHRQARRYTLRIDAASREVVLTMPPRGSVREARDFAQKHGGWIAARFKRLPEAAPFAHGIEVPLRGVAHRIVHRRGERGTVWTETDERGNRRLCVAGEPPHVDRRIADFLKREARRDLEAASRSYAGRLGVKITRISVRDQSSRWGSCSNSGVLSFSWRLILAPSFVLDYLAAHEVAHLVELNHSPRFWRLVTRLYPDARRAKVWLDRHGTDLHRYGLPERRGGADEV
;
A
#
# COMPACT_ATOMS: atom_id res chain seq x y z
N MET A 1 4.10 15.66 51.47
CA MET A 1 3.89 15.14 50.12
C MET A 1 2.40 15.17 49.82
N SER A 2 1.99 16.00 48.85
CA SER A 2 0.59 16.36 48.59
C SER A 2 -0.15 15.24 47.82
N TRP A 3 -1.19 14.70 48.39
CA TRP A 3 -2.11 13.69 47.87
C TRP A 3 -2.95 14.16 46.65
N ARG A 4 -2.81 15.42 46.22
CA ARG A 4 -3.58 16.01 45.11
C ARG A 4 -3.03 15.70 43.72
N ALA A 5 -1.84 15.12 43.59
CA ALA A 5 -1.21 14.83 42.27
C ALA A 5 -1.63 13.49 41.63
N LEU A 6 -2.39 12.65 42.34
CA LEU A 6 -2.74 11.29 41.90
C LEU A 6 -4.12 11.16 41.20
N LEU A 7 -4.94 12.24 41.18
CA LEU A 7 -6.35 12.14 40.77
C LEU A 7 -6.70 12.68 39.40
N TYR A 8 -5.74 13.16 38.60
CA TYR A 8 -6.05 13.65 37.23
C TYR A 8 -5.09 13.09 36.19
N ARG A 9 -5.06 11.76 36.02
CA ARG A 9 -4.72 11.22 34.72
C ARG A 9 -5.92 11.50 33.81
N ARG A 10 -5.79 12.50 32.91
CA ARG A 10 -6.75 12.65 31.80
C ARG A 10 -6.87 11.27 31.14
N PRO A 11 -8.10 10.75 30.98
CA PRO A 11 -8.28 9.49 30.26
C PRO A 11 -7.58 9.63 28.91
N SER A 12 -6.82 8.59 28.53
CA SER A 12 -6.15 8.56 27.23
C SER A 12 -7.20 8.76 26.15
N GLU A 13 -6.96 9.70 25.24
CA GLU A 13 -7.88 9.90 24.10
C GLU A 13 -8.11 8.56 23.38
N PRO A 14 -9.35 8.26 23.01
CA PRO A 14 -9.63 7.04 22.24
C PRO A 14 -8.84 7.08 20.94
N GLN A 15 -8.21 5.96 20.60
CA GLN A 15 -7.48 5.83 19.34
C GLN A 15 -8.40 5.66 18.13
N ALA A 16 -9.65 5.27 18.36
CA ALA A 16 -10.67 5.08 17.34
C ALA A 16 -12.06 5.45 17.89
N ILE A 17 -12.97 5.75 16.97
CA ILE A 17 -14.39 5.98 17.22
C ILE A 17 -15.21 5.11 16.28
N GLU A 18 -16.43 4.79 16.69
CA GLU A 18 -17.41 4.10 15.87
C GLU A 18 -18.32 5.11 15.17
N VAL A 19 -18.60 4.84 13.90
CA VAL A 19 -19.54 5.58 13.05
C VAL A 19 -20.58 4.61 12.56
N PHE A 20 -21.85 4.94 12.85
CA PHE A 20 -23.00 4.14 12.46
C PHE A 20 -23.60 4.71 11.17
N PHE A 21 -23.75 3.88 10.14
CA PHE A 21 -24.44 4.28 8.93
C PHE A 21 -25.22 3.10 8.37
N GLU A 22 -26.54 3.28 8.15
CA GLU A 22 -27.48 2.22 7.82
C GLU A 22 -27.40 1.06 8.86
N ARG A 23 -27.05 -0.15 8.41
CA ARG A 23 -26.89 -1.34 9.25
C ARG A 23 -25.45 -1.71 9.54
N ALA A 24 -24.51 -0.80 9.26
CA ALA A 24 -23.09 -1.07 9.41
C ALA A 24 -22.40 -0.13 10.41
N VAL A 25 -21.41 -0.69 11.12
CA VAL A 25 -20.55 0.06 12.03
C VAL A 25 -19.16 0.17 11.39
N TYR A 26 -18.63 1.39 11.31
CA TYR A 26 -17.32 1.67 10.77
C TYR A 26 -16.39 2.14 11.88
N LEU A 27 -15.30 1.40 12.10
CA LEU A 27 -14.27 1.83 13.03
C LEU A 27 -13.39 2.89 12.35
N VAL A 28 -13.36 4.09 12.92
CA VAL A 28 -12.62 5.24 12.41
C VAL A 28 -11.45 5.53 13.34
N ARG A 29 -10.23 5.26 12.88
CA ARG A 29 -9.02 5.54 13.63
C ARG A 29 -8.72 7.03 13.65
N LEU A 30 -8.46 7.58 14.83
CA LEU A 30 -8.13 8.98 15.04
C LEU A 30 -6.62 9.20 14.94
N ARG A 31 -6.22 10.23 14.20
CA ARG A 31 -4.82 10.64 14.06
C ARG A 31 -4.66 12.13 14.23
N ARG A 32 -4.02 12.60 15.30
CA ARG A 32 -3.61 14.01 15.41
C ARG A 32 -2.42 14.30 14.50
N HIS A 33 -2.47 15.43 13.82
CA HIS A 33 -1.38 15.87 12.97
C HIS A 33 -1.06 17.34 13.21
N ARG A 34 0.20 17.67 13.52
CA ARG A 34 0.62 19.02 13.93
C ARG A 34 0.28 20.12 12.90
N GLN A 35 0.33 19.78 11.61
CA GLN A 35 0.07 20.71 10.51
C GLN A 35 -1.37 20.66 10.00
N ALA A 36 -2.23 19.79 10.54
CA ALA A 36 -3.61 19.71 10.10
C ALA A 36 -4.37 20.97 10.56
N ARG A 37 -5.03 21.63 9.63
CA ARG A 37 -5.87 22.82 9.90
C ARG A 37 -7.36 22.49 9.94
N ARG A 38 -7.76 21.28 9.49
CA ARG A 38 -9.14 20.80 9.39
C ARG A 38 -9.22 19.29 9.60
N TYR A 39 -10.42 18.80 9.90
CA TYR A 39 -10.70 17.36 9.91
C TYR A 39 -10.69 16.84 8.47
N THR A 40 -10.07 15.68 8.27
CA THR A 40 -10.09 15.00 6.97
C THR A 40 -10.26 13.51 7.16
N LEU A 41 -11.13 12.91 6.38
CA LEU A 41 -11.33 11.47 6.29
C LEU A 41 -10.58 10.91 5.08
N ARG A 42 -9.95 9.77 5.28
CA ARG A 42 -9.42 8.95 4.19
C ARG A 42 -9.68 7.48 4.48
N ILE A 43 -9.82 6.67 3.44
CA ILE A 43 -9.78 5.23 3.57
C ILE A 43 -8.41 4.77 3.12
N ASP A 44 -7.74 4.02 3.99
CA ASP A 44 -6.51 3.34 3.68
C ASP A 44 -6.85 2.01 3.00
N ALA A 45 -6.58 1.90 1.70
CA ALA A 45 -6.94 0.72 0.92
C ALA A 45 -6.11 -0.51 1.34
N ALA A 46 -4.90 -0.30 1.88
CA ALA A 46 -4.00 -1.38 2.28
C ALA A 46 -4.39 -2.00 3.63
N SER A 47 -4.81 -1.19 4.61
CA SER A 47 -5.30 -1.69 5.91
C SER A 47 -6.82 -1.84 5.97
N ARG A 48 -7.54 -1.33 4.96
CA ARG A 48 -9.00 -1.22 4.93
C ARG A 48 -9.57 -0.47 6.15
N GLU A 49 -8.82 0.51 6.64
CA GLU A 49 -9.19 1.34 7.78
C GLU A 49 -9.67 2.72 7.34
N VAL A 50 -10.65 3.26 8.04
CA VAL A 50 -10.96 4.69 7.97
C VAL A 50 -10.03 5.44 8.91
N VAL A 51 -9.32 6.43 8.40
CA VAL A 51 -8.45 7.29 9.20
C VAL A 51 -8.99 8.71 9.15
N LEU A 52 -9.31 9.24 10.31
CA LEU A 52 -9.67 10.64 10.50
C LEU A 52 -8.46 11.40 11.03
N THR A 53 -7.94 12.30 10.21
CA THR A 53 -6.90 13.23 10.65
C THR A 53 -7.53 14.44 11.27
N MET A 54 -7.10 14.79 12.47
CA MET A 54 -7.63 15.90 13.26
C MET A 54 -6.55 16.95 13.57
N PRO A 55 -6.95 18.24 13.68
CA PRO A 55 -6.05 19.31 14.11
C PRO A 55 -5.46 19.06 15.50
N PRO A 56 -4.33 19.72 15.86
CA PRO A 56 -3.70 19.55 17.18
C PRO A 56 -4.62 19.87 18.35
N ARG A 57 -5.51 20.86 18.18
CA ARG A 57 -6.46 21.33 19.19
C ARG A 57 -7.90 20.83 18.97
N GLY A 58 -8.14 20.03 17.93
CA GLY A 58 -9.47 19.49 17.65
C GLY A 58 -9.92 18.50 18.73
N SER A 59 -11.20 18.44 19.03
CA SER A 59 -11.79 17.56 20.03
C SER A 59 -12.23 16.23 19.43
N VAL A 60 -12.27 15.17 20.24
CA VAL A 60 -12.81 13.86 19.84
C VAL A 60 -14.31 13.95 19.53
N ARG A 61 -15.04 14.85 20.22
CA ARG A 61 -16.45 15.10 19.94
C ARG A 61 -16.64 15.63 18.53
N GLU A 62 -15.92 16.68 18.16
CA GLU A 62 -15.98 17.24 16.79
C GLU A 62 -15.54 16.22 15.74
N ALA A 63 -14.54 15.37 16.06
CA ALA A 63 -14.10 14.29 15.18
C ALA A 63 -15.22 13.27 14.94
N ARG A 64 -15.98 12.93 16.01
CA ARG A 64 -17.13 12.02 15.93
C ARG A 64 -18.25 12.62 15.10
N ASP A 65 -18.64 13.87 15.39
CA ASP A 65 -19.70 14.57 14.67
C ASP A 65 -19.36 14.70 13.18
N PHE A 66 -18.10 15.05 12.88
CA PHE A 66 -17.60 15.11 11.52
C PHE A 66 -17.65 13.74 10.82
N ALA A 67 -17.17 12.67 11.46
CA ALA A 67 -17.17 11.33 10.90
C ALA A 67 -18.60 10.81 10.69
N GLN A 68 -19.49 11.02 11.65
CA GLN A 68 -20.89 10.62 11.58
C GLN A 68 -21.62 11.32 10.42
N LYS A 69 -21.40 12.61 10.22
CA LYS A 69 -21.93 13.37 9.08
C LYS A 69 -21.48 12.80 7.73
N HIS A 70 -20.31 12.17 7.69
CA HIS A 70 -19.74 11.58 6.49
C HIS A 70 -19.91 10.05 6.40
N GLY A 71 -20.80 9.46 7.21
CA GLY A 71 -21.03 8.02 7.25
C GLY A 71 -21.39 7.43 5.88
N GLY A 72 -22.27 8.11 5.12
CA GLY A 72 -22.62 7.70 3.75
C GLY A 72 -21.44 7.72 2.79
N TRP A 73 -20.54 8.71 2.90
CA TRP A 73 -19.32 8.74 2.11
C TRP A 73 -18.40 7.57 2.46
N ILE A 74 -18.24 7.26 3.76
CA ILE A 74 -17.47 6.12 4.25
C ILE A 74 -18.03 4.83 3.65
N ALA A 75 -19.32 4.59 3.78
CA ALA A 75 -20.00 3.40 3.27
C ALA A 75 -19.81 3.23 1.76
N ALA A 76 -20.09 4.28 0.99
CA ALA A 76 -19.93 4.27 -0.47
C ALA A 76 -18.48 3.99 -0.89
N ARG A 77 -17.50 4.53 -0.16
CA ARG A 77 -16.09 4.32 -0.46
C ARG A 77 -15.63 2.90 -0.11
N PHE A 78 -16.11 2.36 1.03
CA PHE A 78 -15.84 0.96 1.40
C PHE A 78 -16.40 -0.03 0.39
N LYS A 79 -17.60 0.21 -0.12
CA LYS A 79 -18.25 -0.64 -1.14
C LYS A 79 -17.46 -0.69 -2.44
N ARG A 80 -16.67 0.36 -2.74
CA ARG A 80 -15.83 0.44 -3.94
C ARG A 80 -14.44 -0.17 -3.73
N LEU A 81 -14.06 -0.57 -2.51
CA LEU A 81 -12.78 -1.24 -2.31
C LEU A 81 -12.84 -2.62 -2.98
N PRO A 82 -11.78 -3.01 -3.70
CA PRO A 82 -11.70 -4.34 -4.27
C PRO A 82 -11.84 -5.41 -3.19
N GLU A 83 -12.43 -6.54 -3.53
CA GLU A 83 -12.52 -7.67 -2.63
C GLU A 83 -11.12 -8.13 -2.18
N ALA A 84 -10.97 -8.51 -0.91
CA ALA A 84 -9.68 -8.98 -0.40
C ALA A 84 -9.26 -10.28 -1.09
N ALA A 85 -7.99 -10.39 -1.43
CA ALA A 85 -7.40 -11.59 -2.02
C ALA A 85 -6.24 -12.04 -1.11
N PRO A 86 -6.49 -12.93 -0.14
CA PRO A 86 -5.46 -13.45 0.75
C PRO A 86 -4.43 -14.27 -0.03
N PHE A 87 -3.22 -14.40 0.48
CA PHE A 87 -2.23 -15.28 -0.11
C PHE A 87 -2.48 -16.73 0.33
N ALA A 88 -3.53 -17.32 -0.22
CA ALA A 88 -3.99 -18.69 0.11
C ALA A 88 -3.98 -19.59 -1.14
N HIS A 89 -3.97 -20.91 -0.89
CA HIS A 89 -4.05 -21.89 -1.97
C HIS A 89 -5.26 -21.64 -2.88
N GLY A 90 -5.05 -21.71 -4.19
CA GLY A 90 -6.09 -21.52 -5.21
C GLY A 90 -6.33 -20.07 -5.62
N ILE A 91 -5.91 -19.08 -4.83
CA ILE A 91 -6.03 -17.65 -5.17
C ILE A 91 -5.03 -17.29 -6.27
N GLU A 92 -5.46 -16.42 -7.19
CA GLU A 92 -4.58 -15.86 -8.21
C GLU A 92 -3.97 -14.56 -7.75
N VAL A 93 -2.64 -14.45 -7.89
CA VAL A 93 -1.87 -13.24 -7.61
C VAL A 93 -1.07 -12.84 -8.84
N PRO A 94 -1.10 -11.58 -9.27
CA PRO A 94 -0.24 -11.15 -10.36
C PRO A 94 1.22 -11.03 -9.88
N LEU A 95 2.13 -11.48 -10.71
CA LEU A 95 3.56 -11.23 -10.58
C LEU A 95 4.03 -10.63 -11.90
N ARG A 96 4.54 -9.40 -11.87
CA ARG A 96 4.87 -8.60 -13.08
C ARG A 96 3.71 -8.49 -14.07
N GLY A 97 2.49 -8.34 -13.53
CA GLY A 97 1.25 -8.22 -14.31
C GLY A 97 0.71 -9.52 -14.86
N VAL A 98 1.36 -10.65 -14.59
CA VAL A 98 0.92 -11.95 -15.06
C VAL A 98 0.33 -12.76 -13.91
N ALA A 99 -0.89 -13.26 -14.08
CA ALA A 99 -1.58 -14.05 -13.08
C ALA A 99 -0.84 -15.37 -12.79
N HIS A 100 -0.66 -15.68 -11.51
CA HIS A 100 -0.12 -16.92 -11.00
C HIS A 100 -1.07 -17.48 -9.96
N ARG A 101 -1.46 -18.74 -10.12
CA ARG A 101 -2.25 -19.43 -9.11
C ARG A 101 -1.36 -19.88 -7.96
N ILE A 102 -1.72 -19.52 -6.73
CA ILE A 102 -1.00 -19.98 -5.54
C ILE A 102 -1.25 -21.47 -5.34
N VAL A 103 -0.18 -22.26 -5.22
CA VAL A 103 -0.23 -23.70 -4.94
C VAL A 103 0.58 -23.98 -3.68
N HIS A 104 -0.13 -24.35 -2.61
CA HIS A 104 0.53 -24.78 -1.39
C HIS A 104 0.98 -26.24 -1.52
N ARG A 105 2.28 -26.48 -1.37
CA ARG A 105 2.94 -27.78 -1.48
C ARG A 105 3.52 -28.20 -0.14
N ARG A 106 2.66 -28.76 0.69
CA ARG A 106 3.07 -29.26 2.01
C ARG A 106 4.08 -30.39 1.87
N GLY A 107 5.19 -30.32 2.60
CA GLY A 107 6.24 -31.36 2.58
C GLY A 107 7.28 -31.21 1.48
N GLU A 108 7.12 -30.30 0.50
CA GLU A 108 8.17 -30.04 -0.48
C GLU A 108 9.29 -29.16 0.10
N ARG A 109 10.49 -29.29 -0.49
CA ARG A 109 11.65 -28.45 -0.15
C ARG A 109 11.54 -27.09 -0.83
N GLY A 110 12.13 -26.08 -0.22
CA GLY A 110 12.11 -24.70 -0.72
C GLY A 110 11.23 -23.79 0.11
N THR A 111 11.07 -22.56 -0.36
CA THR A 111 10.20 -21.56 0.31
C THR A 111 9.05 -21.13 -0.58
N VAL A 112 9.36 -20.34 -1.62
CA VAL A 112 8.41 -19.91 -2.67
C VAL A 112 9.16 -19.88 -4.00
N TRP A 113 8.52 -20.38 -5.04
CA TRP A 113 9.05 -20.38 -6.41
C TRP A 113 7.92 -20.30 -7.44
N THR A 114 8.27 -19.96 -8.67
CA THR A 114 7.33 -19.97 -9.79
C THR A 114 7.59 -21.18 -10.67
N GLU A 115 6.53 -21.78 -11.20
CA GLU A 115 6.58 -22.82 -12.22
C GLU A 115 5.49 -22.59 -13.27
N THR A 116 5.66 -23.23 -14.42
CA THR A 116 4.63 -23.31 -15.45
C THR A 116 4.31 -24.79 -15.66
N ASP A 117 3.03 -25.14 -15.61
CA ASP A 117 2.62 -26.51 -15.84
C ASP A 117 2.65 -26.87 -17.35
N GLU A 118 2.44 -28.15 -17.67
CA GLU A 118 2.43 -28.67 -19.04
C GLU A 118 1.38 -28.00 -19.94
N ARG A 119 0.33 -27.42 -19.33
CA ARG A 119 -0.73 -26.68 -20.02
C ARG A 119 -0.45 -25.18 -20.14
N GLY A 120 0.73 -24.73 -19.71
CA GLY A 120 1.12 -23.32 -19.75
C GLY A 120 0.56 -22.47 -18.60
N ASN A 121 -0.13 -23.07 -17.59
CA ASN A 121 -0.63 -22.30 -16.46
C ASN A 121 0.50 -21.94 -15.50
N ARG A 122 0.58 -20.68 -15.14
CA ARG A 122 1.59 -20.17 -14.22
C ARG A 122 1.16 -20.38 -12.76
N ARG A 123 2.09 -20.88 -11.96
CA ARG A 123 1.87 -21.17 -10.53
C ARG A 123 2.92 -20.46 -9.69
N LEU A 124 2.48 -20.00 -8.54
CA LEU A 124 3.33 -19.54 -7.44
C LEU A 124 3.26 -20.59 -6.34
N CYS A 125 4.25 -21.46 -6.31
CA CYS A 125 4.31 -22.56 -5.37
C CYS A 125 4.89 -22.09 -4.04
N VAL A 126 4.33 -22.57 -2.94
CA VAL A 126 4.82 -22.26 -1.58
C VAL A 126 4.85 -23.53 -0.74
N ALA A 127 6.03 -23.81 -0.14
CA ALA A 127 6.23 -24.93 0.77
C ALA A 127 6.02 -24.53 2.24
N GLY A 128 5.86 -25.52 3.10
CA GLY A 128 5.81 -25.40 4.55
C GLY A 128 4.41 -25.43 5.16
N GLU A 129 4.32 -25.14 6.46
CA GLU A 129 3.06 -25.27 7.19
C GLU A 129 2.08 -24.13 6.87
N PRO A 130 0.74 -24.41 6.87
CA PRO A 130 -0.29 -23.45 6.49
C PRO A 130 -0.20 -22.07 7.15
N PRO A 131 0.10 -21.93 8.46
CA PRO A 131 0.19 -20.61 9.10
C PRO A 131 1.28 -19.70 8.55
N HIS A 132 2.23 -20.25 7.78
CA HIS A 132 3.36 -19.50 7.23
C HIS A 132 3.22 -19.14 5.76
N VAL A 133 2.19 -19.65 5.08
CA VAL A 133 1.98 -19.48 3.63
C VAL A 133 1.89 -18.01 3.24
N ASP A 134 0.99 -17.27 3.88
CA ASP A 134 0.78 -15.84 3.59
C ASP A 134 2.07 -15.04 3.74
N ARG A 135 2.75 -15.18 4.88
CA ARG A 135 4.02 -14.49 5.15
C ARG A 135 5.11 -14.84 4.13
N ARG A 136 5.25 -16.14 3.79
CA ARG A 136 6.26 -16.60 2.82
C ARG A 136 6.06 -15.99 1.44
N ILE A 137 4.81 -15.94 0.96
CA ILE A 137 4.46 -15.32 -0.32
C ILE A 137 4.73 -13.82 -0.27
N ALA A 138 4.29 -13.14 0.80
CA ALA A 138 4.57 -11.71 0.96
C ALA A 138 6.07 -11.40 0.94
N ASP A 139 6.88 -12.20 1.64
CA ASP A 139 8.33 -12.03 1.69
C ASP A 139 8.99 -12.30 0.33
N PHE A 140 8.50 -13.30 -0.42
CA PHE A 140 8.93 -13.57 -1.79
C PHE A 140 8.65 -12.37 -2.69
N LEU A 141 7.42 -11.86 -2.71
CA LEU A 141 7.03 -10.72 -3.53
C LEU A 141 7.82 -9.45 -3.19
N LYS A 142 8.09 -9.20 -1.91
CA LYS A 142 8.95 -8.09 -1.45
C LYS A 142 10.40 -8.23 -1.95
N ARG A 143 10.96 -9.46 -1.95
CA ARG A 143 12.31 -9.70 -2.50
C ARG A 143 12.35 -9.48 -4.01
N GLU A 144 11.35 -9.97 -4.74
CA GLU A 144 11.23 -9.76 -6.19
C GLU A 144 11.09 -8.26 -6.51
N ALA A 145 10.22 -7.54 -5.77
CA ALA A 145 10.07 -6.10 -5.90
C ALA A 145 11.39 -5.36 -5.67
N ARG A 146 12.12 -5.72 -4.62
CA ARG A 146 13.43 -5.12 -4.31
C ARG A 146 14.41 -5.34 -5.46
N ARG A 147 14.53 -6.57 -5.94
CA ARG A 147 15.43 -6.92 -7.03
C ARG A 147 15.15 -6.09 -8.28
N ASP A 148 13.90 -6.05 -8.72
CA ASP A 148 13.52 -5.38 -9.95
C ASP A 148 13.65 -3.84 -9.82
N LEU A 149 13.21 -3.26 -8.68
CA LEU A 149 13.33 -1.83 -8.43
C LEU A 149 14.78 -1.37 -8.29
N GLU A 150 15.63 -2.16 -7.64
CA GLU A 150 17.06 -1.83 -7.54
C GLU A 150 17.74 -1.88 -8.90
N ALA A 151 17.46 -2.90 -9.71
CA ALA A 151 18.01 -3.03 -11.05
C ALA A 151 17.59 -1.86 -11.95
N ALA A 152 16.29 -1.56 -12.03
CA ALA A 152 15.76 -0.46 -12.82
C ALA A 152 16.29 0.89 -12.34
N SER A 153 16.24 1.18 -11.04
CA SER A 153 16.70 2.46 -10.49
C SER A 153 18.20 2.69 -10.75
N ARG A 154 19.05 1.67 -10.58
CA ARG A 154 20.49 1.77 -10.86
C ARG A 154 20.77 2.02 -12.35
N SER A 155 20.00 1.37 -13.24
CA SER A 155 20.10 1.58 -14.69
C SER A 155 19.79 3.03 -15.05
N TYR A 156 18.68 3.60 -14.55
CA TYR A 156 18.33 5.01 -14.82
C TYR A 156 19.28 6.00 -14.17
N ALA A 157 19.75 5.73 -12.95
CA ALA A 157 20.75 6.56 -12.28
C ALA A 157 22.06 6.60 -13.06
N GLY A 158 22.52 5.47 -13.59
CA GLY A 158 23.70 5.42 -14.48
C GLY A 158 23.53 6.25 -15.74
N ARG A 159 22.35 6.22 -16.38
CA ARG A 159 22.03 7.05 -17.56
C ARG A 159 22.03 8.55 -17.28
N LEU A 160 21.77 8.95 -16.03
CA LEU A 160 21.79 10.35 -15.60
C LEU A 160 23.11 10.78 -14.95
N GLY A 161 24.03 9.85 -14.68
CA GLY A 161 25.27 10.14 -13.95
C GLY A 161 25.05 10.54 -12.49
N VAL A 162 23.92 10.10 -11.86
CA VAL A 162 23.58 10.45 -10.48
C VAL A 162 23.75 9.26 -9.54
N LYS A 163 23.98 9.54 -8.25
CA LYS A 163 24.14 8.50 -7.21
C LYS A 163 22.87 8.35 -6.39
N ILE A 164 22.46 7.10 -6.18
CA ILE A 164 21.39 6.73 -5.24
C ILE A 164 22.06 6.41 -3.91
N THR A 165 21.62 7.08 -2.83
CA THR A 165 22.13 6.83 -1.47
C THR A 165 21.61 5.50 -0.93
N ARG A 166 20.31 5.25 -1.07
CA ARG A 166 19.66 4.02 -0.60
C ARG A 166 18.34 3.78 -1.33
N ILE A 167 18.01 2.51 -1.55
CA ILE A 167 16.69 2.09 -2.00
C ILE A 167 15.98 1.36 -0.85
N SER A 168 14.74 1.77 -0.57
CA SER A 168 13.89 1.20 0.47
C SER A 168 12.59 0.70 -0.17
N VAL A 169 12.23 -0.54 0.11
CA VAL A 169 10.96 -1.14 -0.34
C VAL A 169 10.09 -1.36 0.89
N ARG A 170 8.89 -0.76 0.87
CA ARG A 170 7.97 -0.72 2.01
C ARG A 170 6.54 -1.07 1.56
N ASP A 171 5.63 -1.23 2.50
CA ASP A 171 4.19 -1.31 2.22
C ASP A 171 3.56 0.09 2.40
N GLN A 172 3.64 0.90 1.36
CA GLN A 172 3.08 2.25 1.36
C GLN A 172 1.70 2.22 0.72
N SER A 173 0.71 2.83 1.37
CA SER A 173 -0.67 2.91 0.87
C SER A 173 -1.01 4.24 0.20
N SER A 174 -0.22 5.30 0.46
CA SER A 174 -0.53 6.66 0.01
C SER A 174 0.25 7.11 -1.23
N ARG A 175 1.29 6.38 -1.61
CA ARG A 175 2.14 6.69 -2.77
C ARG A 175 2.85 5.45 -3.26
N TRP A 176 3.21 5.41 -4.53
CA TRP A 176 3.94 4.30 -5.14
C TRP A 176 5.44 4.43 -4.99
N GLY A 177 5.94 5.65 -4.99
CA GLY A 177 7.34 5.98 -4.81
C GLY A 177 7.55 7.31 -4.10
N SER A 178 8.78 7.60 -3.71
CA SER A 178 9.24 8.90 -3.27
C SER A 178 10.76 8.98 -3.29
N CYS A 179 11.29 10.15 -3.62
CA CYS A 179 12.69 10.50 -3.50
C CYS A 179 12.88 11.56 -2.40
N SER A 180 13.87 11.39 -1.53
CA SER A 180 14.25 12.41 -0.55
C SER A 180 15.38 13.29 -1.09
N ASN A 181 15.54 14.49 -0.52
CA ASN A 181 16.67 15.39 -0.84
C ASN A 181 18.05 14.75 -0.54
N SER A 182 18.10 13.74 0.32
CA SER A 182 19.32 12.98 0.62
C SER A 182 19.59 11.83 -0.35
N GLY A 183 18.84 11.71 -1.43
CA GLY A 183 19.02 10.66 -2.44
C GLY A 183 18.52 9.28 -2.03
N VAL A 184 17.60 9.19 -1.05
CA VAL A 184 16.95 7.93 -0.66
C VAL A 184 15.68 7.75 -1.49
N LEU A 185 15.62 6.68 -2.26
CA LEU A 185 14.43 6.25 -2.99
C LEU A 185 13.62 5.29 -2.12
N SER A 186 12.31 5.47 -2.07
CA SER A 186 11.39 4.57 -1.37
C SER A 186 10.26 4.16 -2.29
N PHE A 187 9.95 2.86 -2.35
CA PHE A 187 8.93 2.30 -3.24
C PHE A 187 7.96 1.39 -2.47
N SER A 188 6.74 1.27 -2.98
CA SER A 188 5.81 0.23 -2.55
C SER A 188 6.21 -1.11 -3.17
N TRP A 189 6.30 -2.18 -2.35
CA TRP A 189 6.56 -3.53 -2.86
C TRP A 189 5.46 -4.01 -3.80
N ARG A 190 4.25 -3.46 -3.67
CA ARG A 190 3.09 -3.85 -4.48
C ARG A 190 3.27 -3.55 -5.96
N LEU A 191 4.27 -2.75 -6.34
CA LEU A 191 4.64 -2.51 -7.73
C LEU A 191 5.05 -3.79 -8.47
N ILE A 192 5.50 -4.84 -7.77
CA ILE A 192 5.81 -6.14 -8.39
C ILE A 192 4.57 -6.85 -8.93
N LEU A 193 3.38 -6.50 -8.42
CA LEU A 193 2.11 -7.04 -8.87
C LEU A 193 1.67 -6.40 -10.20
N ALA A 194 2.09 -5.16 -10.45
CA ALA A 194 1.82 -4.45 -11.69
C ALA A 194 2.62 -5.01 -12.86
N PRO A 195 2.20 -4.76 -14.11
CA PRO A 195 3.05 -5.03 -15.28
C PRO A 195 4.41 -4.35 -15.15
N SER A 196 5.47 -5.01 -15.63
CA SER A 196 6.85 -4.54 -15.46
C SER A 196 7.08 -3.12 -15.95
N PHE A 197 6.38 -2.69 -17.01
CA PHE A 197 6.48 -1.33 -17.55
C PHE A 197 6.05 -0.26 -16.54
N VAL A 198 5.18 -0.60 -15.57
CA VAL A 198 4.72 0.33 -14.52
C VAL A 198 5.80 0.49 -13.45
N LEU A 199 6.38 -0.61 -12.99
CA LEU A 199 7.50 -0.59 -12.04
C LEU A 199 8.69 0.19 -12.63
N ASP A 200 8.99 -0.07 -13.89
CA ASP A 200 10.09 0.55 -14.63
C ASP A 200 9.89 2.08 -14.76
N TYR A 201 8.66 2.49 -15.10
CA TYR A 201 8.29 3.91 -15.08
C TYR A 201 8.50 4.55 -13.71
N LEU A 202 8.05 3.90 -12.63
CA LEU A 202 8.20 4.46 -11.27
C LEU A 202 9.67 4.59 -10.88
N ALA A 203 10.51 3.62 -11.25
CA ALA A 203 11.96 3.71 -11.04
C ALA A 203 12.55 4.93 -11.77
N ALA A 204 12.18 5.15 -13.04
CA ALA A 204 12.62 6.31 -13.82
C ALA A 204 12.13 7.63 -13.22
N HIS A 205 10.88 7.67 -12.74
CA HIS A 205 10.26 8.85 -12.11
C HIS A 205 10.99 9.26 -10.83
N GLU A 206 11.23 8.31 -9.92
CA GLU A 206 11.90 8.61 -8.64
C GLU A 206 13.40 8.93 -8.83
N VAL A 207 14.05 8.32 -9.81
CA VAL A 207 15.43 8.67 -10.18
C VAL A 207 15.51 10.06 -10.78
N ALA A 208 14.52 10.50 -11.58
CA ALA A 208 14.47 11.85 -12.12
C ALA A 208 14.41 12.92 -11.01
N HIS A 209 13.81 12.60 -9.85
CA HIS A 209 13.80 13.48 -8.68
C HIS A 209 15.17 13.70 -8.04
N LEU A 210 16.18 12.88 -8.32
CA LEU A 210 17.56 13.17 -7.89
C LEU A 210 18.16 14.38 -8.61
N VAL A 211 17.59 14.77 -9.76
CA VAL A 211 18.01 15.93 -10.56
C VAL A 211 17.04 17.10 -10.41
N GLU A 212 15.74 16.82 -10.49
CA GLU A 212 14.67 17.83 -10.46
C GLU A 212 13.65 17.47 -9.36
N LEU A 213 13.71 18.16 -8.24
CA LEU A 213 12.88 17.83 -7.04
C LEU A 213 11.38 18.10 -7.24
N ASN A 214 11.03 19.02 -8.14
CA ASN A 214 9.65 19.43 -8.38
C ASN A 214 9.16 18.91 -9.73
N HIS A 215 7.87 18.64 -9.85
CA HIS A 215 7.21 18.19 -11.09
C HIS A 215 7.08 19.34 -12.12
N SER A 216 8.18 20.09 -12.34
CA SER A 216 8.28 21.17 -13.31
C SER A 216 8.28 20.65 -14.76
N PRO A 217 8.15 21.52 -15.79
CA PRO A 217 8.34 21.10 -17.17
C PRO A 217 9.72 20.47 -17.45
N ARG A 218 10.76 20.85 -16.70
CA ARG A 218 12.10 20.24 -16.77
C ARG A 218 12.07 18.80 -16.29
N PHE A 219 11.41 18.56 -15.15
CA PHE A 219 11.21 17.21 -14.61
C PHE A 219 10.53 16.30 -15.64
N TRP A 220 9.40 16.73 -16.20
CA TRP A 220 8.66 15.90 -17.15
C TRP A 220 9.43 15.64 -18.45
N ARG A 221 10.20 16.61 -18.95
CA ARG A 221 11.12 16.36 -20.08
C ARG A 221 12.17 15.29 -19.72
N LEU A 222 12.70 15.33 -18.50
CA LEU A 222 13.67 14.34 -18.03
C LEU A 222 13.05 12.94 -17.93
N VAL A 223 11.87 12.82 -17.32
CA VAL A 223 11.13 11.56 -17.23
C VAL A 223 10.83 11.01 -18.63
N THR A 224 10.32 11.81 -19.55
CA THR A 224 10.01 11.36 -20.91
C THR A 224 11.26 10.91 -21.67
N ARG A 225 12.41 11.57 -21.46
CA ARG A 225 13.69 11.14 -22.03
C ARG A 225 14.17 9.80 -21.48
N LEU A 226 13.97 9.54 -20.19
CA LEU A 226 14.33 8.27 -19.54
C LEU A 226 13.36 7.17 -19.93
N TYR A 227 12.09 7.50 -19.94
CA TYR A 227 10.98 6.55 -20.14
C TYR A 227 9.89 7.19 -21.03
N PRO A 228 9.96 7.00 -22.37
CA PRO A 228 9.02 7.62 -23.31
C PRO A 228 7.56 7.29 -23.08
N ASP A 229 7.26 6.02 -22.66
CA ASP A 229 5.90 5.53 -22.42
C ASP A 229 5.33 5.89 -21.03
N ALA A 230 5.84 6.94 -20.38
CA ALA A 230 5.41 7.38 -19.05
C ALA A 230 3.88 7.56 -18.93
N ARG A 231 3.23 8.07 -19.97
CA ARG A 231 1.77 8.25 -20.01
C ARG A 231 1.01 6.94 -19.86
N ARG A 232 1.44 5.88 -20.55
CA ARG A 232 0.83 4.56 -20.48
C ARG A 232 0.87 4.00 -19.05
N ALA A 233 2.03 4.09 -18.40
CA ALA A 233 2.22 3.61 -17.03
C ALA A 233 1.37 4.40 -16.02
N LYS A 234 1.32 5.73 -16.17
CA LYS A 234 0.49 6.59 -15.33
C LYS A 234 -0.99 6.26 -15.46
N VAL A 235 -1.51 6.15 -16.69
CA VAL A 235 -2.91 5.77 -16.94
C VAL A 235 -3.23 4.40 -16.33
N TRP A 236 -2.30 3.46 -16.43
CA TRP A 236 -2.47 2.15 -15.82
C TRP A 236 -2.58 2.24 -14.29
N LEU A 237 -1.70 2.99 -13.63
CA LEU A 237 -1.72 3.20 -12.18
C LEU A 237 -3.00 3.92 -11.72
N ASP A 238 -3.45 4.91 -12.45
CA ASP A 238 -4.68 5.65 -12.13
C ASP A 238 -5.92 4.73 -12.17
N ARG A 239 -5.93 3.74 -13.08
CA ARG A 239 -7.04 2.78 -13.23
C ARG A 239 -6.95 1.57 -12.30
N HIS A 240 -5.77 1.00 -12.12
CA HIS A 240 -5.57 -0.30 -11.49
C HIS A 240 -4.77 -0.26 -10.18
N GLY A 241 -4.16 0.89 -9.86
CA GLY A 241 -3.28 0.97 -8.70
C GLY A 241 -4.00 0.61 -7.39
N THR A 242 -5.26 1.04 -7.21
CA THR A 242 -6.03 0.70 -6.01
C THR A 242 -6.22 -0.82 -5.85
N ASP A 243 -6.35 -1.55 -6.96
CA ASP A 243 -6.57 -3.00 -6.95
C ASP A 243 -5.36 -3.77 -6.41
N LEU A 244 -4.15 -3.22 -6.54
CA LEU A 244 -2.93 -3.85 -6.02
C LEU A 244 -2.94 -3.97 -4.48
N HIS A 245 -3.71 -3.14 -3.80
CA HIS A 245 -3.83 -3.18 -2.34
C HIS A 245 -4.73 -4.30 -1.81
N ARG A 246 -5.49 -4.98 -2.68
CA ARG A 246 -6.34 -6.12 -2.28
C ARG A 246 -5.55 -7.37 -1.89
N TYR A 247 -4.36 -7.55 -2.45
CA TYR A 247 -3.56 -8.75 -2.30
C TYR A 247 -2.86 -8.83 -0.94
N GLY A 248 -2.89 -10.01 -0.30
CA GLY A 248 -2.33 -10.25 1.02
C GLY A 248 -3.14 -9.63 2.15
N LEU A 249 -4.39 -9.27 1.91
CA LEU A 249 -5.32 -8.89 2.95
C LEU A 249 -6.07 -10.13 3.44
N PRO A 250 -6.30 -10.27 4.77
CA PRO A 250 -7.12 -11.35 5.27
C PRO A 250 -8.55 -11.24 4.70
N GLU A 251 -9.18 -12.38 4.49
CA GLU A 251 -10.62 -12.41 4.24
C GLU A 251 -11.36 -11.67 5.37
N ARG A 252 -12.39 -10.92 5.02
CA ARG A 252 -13.30 -10.41 6.04
C ARG A 252 -13.90 -11.61 6.74
N ARG A 253 -13.58 -11.83 7.99
CA ARG A 253 -14.49 -12.58 8.85
C ARG A 253 -15.78 -11.77 8.83
N GLY A 254 -16.81 -12.33 8.22
CA GLY A 254 -18.12 -11.71 8.14
C GLY A 254 -18.56 -11.30 9.54
N GLY A 255 -18.58 -10.01 9.79
CA GLY A 255 -19.32 -9.43 10.89
C GLY A 255 -20.77 -9.35 10.45
N ALA A 256 -21.40 -10.50 10.30
CA ALA A 256 -22.83 -10.66 10.35
C ALA A 256 -23.11 -11.46 11.63
N ASP A 257 -22.90 -10.81 12.76
CA ASP A 257 -23.71 -11.18 13.92
C ASP A 257 -25.06 -10.51 13.68
N GLU A 258 -25.96 -11.29 13.08
CA GLU A 258 -27.39 -11.06 13.18
C GLU A 258 -27.76 -11.07 14.65
N VAL A 259 -28.22 -9.94 15.16
CA VAL A 259 -29.07 -9.82 16.33
C VAL A 259 -30.44 -9.38 15.86
#